data_b69f95942066eec8959bb966f69c02b8
#
_entry.id   b69f95942066eec8959bb966f69c02b8
#
_cell.length_a   1.000
_cell.length_b   1.000
_cell.length_c   1.000
_cell.angle_alpha   90.00
_cell.angle_beta   90.00
_cell.angle_gamma   90.00
#
_symmetry.space_group_name_H-M   'P 1'
#
loop_
_entity.id
_entity.type
_entity.pdbx_description
1 polymer ?
#
loop_
_entity_poly.entity_id
_entity_poly.type
_entity_poly.pdbx_seq_one_letter_code
_entity_poly.pdbx_strand_id
1 'polypeptide(L)'
;MVYEGSFGNTITPISGVENVKQGDNVTLQCNYTGAVQNLQWYRQYPRQALEYLLMSFETGGGSKANEEEHRISAEVNKDNKHVFLKLIDTEVTDAAVYYCALSPTVTETHPALYKNYLTMKHKLLFTN
;
A
#
# COMPACT_ATOMS: atom_id res chain seq x y z
N MET A 1 13.27 -3.13 2.60
CA MET A 1 13.18 -4.36 3.41
C MET A 1 11.97 -5.16 3.03
N VAL A 2 12.13 -6.45 2.94
CA VAL A 2 11.04 -7.38 2.63
C VAL A 2 10.60 -8.05 3.92
N TYR A 3 9.30 -8.16 4.12
CA TYR A 3 8.74 -8.90 5.23
C TYR A 3 8.15 -10.19 4.70
N GLU A 4 8.63 -11.32 5.20
CA GLU A 4 8.15 -12.62 4.78
C GLU A 4 7.23 -13.21 5.84
N GLY A 5 6.03 -13.57 5.42
CA GLY A 5 5.05 -14.14 6.32
C GLY A 5 5.21 -15.64 6.48
N SER A 6 4.53 -16.20 7.48
CA SER A 6 4.66 -17.62 7.84
C SER A 6 4.12 -18.56 6.80
N PHE A 7 3.40 -18.11 5.79
CA PHE A 7 2.85 -18.96 4.75
C PHE A 7 3.46 -18.65 3.37
N GLY A 8 4.69 -18.13 3.37
CA GLY A 8 5.36 -17.81 2.13
C GLY A 8 4.91 -16.52 1.49
N ASN A 9 4.14 -15.70 2.20
CA ASN A 9 3.73 -14.40 1.70
C ASN A 9 4.86 -13.39 1.85
N THR A 10 5.08 -12.60 0.80
CA THR A 10 5.98 -11.45 0.87
C THR A 10 5.29 -10.26 0.23
N ILE A 11 5.71 -9.06 0.60
CA ILE A 11 5.30 -7.86 -0.10
C ILE A 11 6.48 -6.89 -0.07
N THR A 12 6.79 -6.31 -1.24
CA THR A 12 8.02 -5.55 -1.42
C THR A 12 7.72 -4.29 -2.24
N PRO A 13 8.12 -3.11 -1.77
CA PRO A 13 7.99 -1.89 -2.57
C PRO A 13 9.01 -1.91 -3.71
N ILE A 14 8.62 -1.34 -4.85
CA ILE A 14 9.48 -1.32 -6.03
C ILE A 14 10.44 -0.14 -5.98
N SER A 15 10.00 0.99 -5.46
CA SER A 15 10.84 2.18 -5.33
C SER A 15 10.73 2.73 -3.93
N GLY A 16 11.86 3.12 -3.35
CA GLY A 16 11.87 3.62 -1.97
C GLY A 16 11.59 5.10 -1.83
N VAL A 17 11.93 5.88 -2.84
CA VAL A 17 11.78 7.34 -2.78
C VAL A 17 11.27 7.85 -4.11
N GLU A 18 10.25 8.69 -4.07
CA GLU A 18 9.71 9.35 -5.23
C GLU A 18 9.82 10.85 -5.06
N ASN A 19 10.43 11.51 -6.03
CA ASN A 19 10.52 12.96 -6.05
C ASN A 19 9.50 13.48 -7.05
N VAL A 20 8.59 14.31 -6.58
CA VAL A 20 7.48 14.78 -7.38
C VAL A 20 7.35 16.30 -7.29
N LYS A 21 6.66 16.87 -8.26
CA LYS A 21 6.30 18.29 -8.25
C LYS A 21 4.82 18.41 -7.98
N GLN A 22 4.43 19.49 -7.36
CA GLN A 22 3.02 19.74 -7.10
C GLN A 22 2.23 19.64 -8.40
N GLY A 23 1.10 18.95 -8.34
CA GLY A 23 0.24 18.72 -9.49
C GLY A 23 0.52 17.43 -10.25
N ASP A 24 1.63 16.77 -9.97
CA ASP A 24 1.95 15.51 -10.65
C ASP A 24 0.98 14.40 -10.25
N ASN A 25 0.87 13.42 -11.15
CA ASN A 25 0.22 12.16 -10.81
C ASN A 25 1.31 11.16 -10.49
N VAL A 26 1.13 10.41 -9.41
CA VAL A 26 2.13 9.49 -8.91
C VAL A 26 1.50 8.12 -8.74
N THR A 27 2.25 7.09 -9.12
CA THR A 27 1.85 5.69 -8.89
C THR A 27 2.93 5.00 -8.09
N LEU A 28 2.56 4.50 -6.92
CA LEU A 28 3.45 3.72 -6.09
C LEU A 28 3.11 2.25 -6.29
N GLN A 29 4.13 1.40 -6.30
CA GLN A 29 3.93 -0.02 -6.60
C GLN A 29 4.59 -0.90 -5.56
N CYS A 30 3.88 -1.95 -5.17
CA CYS A 30 4.45 -3.05 -4.39
C CYS A 30 4.15 -4.35 -5.13
N ASN A 31 5.08 -5.29 -5.04
CA ASN A 31 4.87 -6.63 -5.55
C ASN A 31 4.67 -7.58 -4.38
N TYR A 32 3.78 -8.54 -4.53
CA TYR A 32 3.50 -9.49 -3.46
C TYR A 32 3.51 -10.91 -3.98
N THR A 33 3.58 -11.86 -3.05
CA THR A 33 3.53 -13.29 -3.37
C THR A 33 2.54 -13.98 -2.45
N GLY A 34 2.08 -15.14 -2.88
CA GLY A 34 1.22 -15.97 -2.07
C GLY A 34 -0.25 -15.62 -2.20
N ALA A 35 -1.06 -16.33 -1.44
CA ALA A 35 -2.51 -16.11 -1.42
C ALA A 35 -2.84 -15.02 -0.43
N VAL A 36 -3.59 -14.02 -0.87
CA VAL A 36 -3.91 -12.87 -0.04
C VAL A 36 -5.42 -12.72 0.09
N GLN A 37 -5.84 -12.25 1.27
CA GLN A 37 -7.21 -11.90 1.54
C GLN A 37 -7.50 -10.49 1.00
N ASN A 38 -6.58 -9.57 1.25
CA ASN A 38 -6.67 -8.21 0.73
C ASN A 38 -5.31 -7.55 0.79
N LEU A 39 -5.23 -6.36 0.19
CA LEU A 39 -4.02 -5.54 0.15
C LEU A 39 -4.40 -4.15 0.64
N GLN A 40 -3.52 -3.54 1.42
CA GLN A 40 -3.82 -2.29 2.10
C GLN A 40 -2.73 -1.26 1.85
N TRP A 41 -3.11 0.01 1.97
CA TRP A 41 -2.17 1.11 1.94
C TRP A 41 -2.39 2.00 3.16
N TYR A 42 -1.27 2.47 3.72
CA TYR A 42 -1.23 3.35 4.89
C TYR A 42 -0.34 4.53 4.57
N ARG A 43 -0.54 5.60 5.30
CA ARG A 43 0.27 6.81 5.18
C ARG A 43 0.73 7.26 6.55
N GLN A 44 1.95 7.80 6.62
CA GLN A 44 2.46 8.33 7.86
C GLN A 44 3.17 9.65 7.61
N TYR A 45 2.63 10.70 8.21
CA TYR A 45 3.27 11.99 8.23
C TYR A 45 4.35 12.00 9.31
N PRO A 46 5.36 12.91 9.20
CA PRO A 46 6.42 12.96 10.21
C PRO A 46 5.85 13.12 11.62
N ARG A 47 6.33 12.28 12.52
CA ARG A 47 5.96 12.29 13.95
C ARG A 47 4.46 12.10 14.19
N GLN A 48 3.74 11.53 13.25
CA GLN A 48 2.34 11.23 13.38
C GLN A 48 2.12 9.72 13.42
N ALA A 49 0.94 9.32 13.84
CA ALA A 49 0.56 7.91 13.83
C ALA A 49 0.35 7.43 12.39
N LEU A 50 0.47 6.13 12.21
CA LEU A 50 0.17 5.49 10.94
C LEU A 50 -1.32 5.63 10.65
N GLU A 51 -1.65 6.03 9.44
CA GLU A 51 -3.01 6.30 9.02
C GLU A 51 -3.43 5.31 7.94
N TYR A 52 -4.55 4.62 8.16
CA TYR A 52 -5.10 3.71 7.17
C TYR A 52 -5.74 4.51 6.04
N LEU A 53 -5.43 4.15 4.79
CA LEU A 53 -6.00 4.84 3.64
C LEU A 53 -7.10 4.02 2.95
N LEU A 54 -6.76 2.80 2.56
CA LEU A 54 -7.71 1.98 1.80
C LEU A 54 -7.23 0.55 1.72
N MET A 55 -8.14 -0.32 1.26
CA MET A 55 -7.78 -1.69 0.95
C MET A 55 -8.41 -2.12 -0.36
N SER A 56 -7.84 -3.13 -0.98
CA SER A 56 -8.30 -3.65 -2.26
C SER A 56 -8.28 -5.17 -2.24
N PHE A 57 -9.23 -5.76 -2.97
CA PHE A 57 -9.27 -7.19 -3.21
C PHE A 57 -8.66 -7.51 -4.58
N GLU A 58 -8.11 -8.70 -4.73
CA GLU A 58 -7.57 -9.13 -6.01
C GLU A 58 -8.61 -9.17 -7.12
N THR A 59 -9.85 -9.44 -6.75
CA THR A 59 -10.96 -9.54 -7.69
C THR A 59 -11.53 -8.18 -8.08
N GLY A 60 -10.99 -7.12 -7.51
CA GLY A 60 -11.49 -5.76 -7.73
C GLY A 60 -12.34 -5.31 -6.55
N GLY A 61 -12.53 -4.02 -6.48
CA GLY A 61 -13.25 -3.43 -5.36
C GLY A 61 -12.40 -3.30 -4.13
N GLY A 62 -12.98 -2.76 -3.08
CA GLY A 62 -12.32 -2.50 -1.83
C GLY A 62 -13.07 -1.45 -1.05
N SER A 63 -12.37 -0.81 -0.12
CA SER A 63 -12.97 0.27 0.66
C SER A 63 -11.92 1.31 1.00
N LYS A 64 -12.36 2.53 1.22
CA LYS A 64 -11.51 3.66 1.62
C LYS A 64 -11.90 4.11 3.01
N ALA A 65 -10.89 4.57 3.76
CA ALA A 65 -11.16 5.18 5.06
C ALA A 65 -11.98 6.45 4.91
N ASN A 66 -11.74 7.20 3.84
CA ASN A 66 -12.48 8.42 3.56
C ASN A 66 -13.01 8.37 2.12
N GLU A 67 -14.31 8.14 1.97
CA GLU A 67 -14.93 8.04 0.65
C GLU A 67 -14.91 9.37 -0.12
N GLU A 68 -14.67 10.47 0.58
CA GLU A 68 -14.58 11.80 -0.06
C GLU A 68 -13.22 12.05 -0.68
N GLU A 69 -12.24 11.18 -0.43
CA GLU A 69 -10.89 11.37 -0.98
C GLU A 69 -10.84 10.83 -2.39
N HIS A 70 -10.99 11.71 -3.36
CA HIS A 70 -11.02 11.31 -4.77
C HIS A 70 -9.66 11.30 -5.44
N ARG A 71 -8.64 11.84 -4.80
CA ARG A 71 -7.31 11.90 -5.39
C ARG A 71 -6.47 10.67 -5.14
N ILE A 72 -6.92 9.78 -4.26
CA ILE A 72 -6.20 8.57 -3.89
C ILE A 72 -7.05 7.35 -4.28
N SER A 73 -6.44 6.43 -5.00
CA SER A 73 -7.10 5.18 -5.39
C SER A 73 -6.06 4.07 -5.43
N ALA A 74 -6.54 2.83 -5.46
CA ALA A 74 -5.66 1.68 -5.55
C ALA A 74 -6.14 0.74 -6.63
N GLU A 75 -5.22 -0.07 -7.12
CA GLU A 75 -5.48 -1.02 -8.18
C GLU A 75 -4.62 -2.24 -7.96
N VAL A 76 -5.14 -3.41 -8.27
CA VAL A 76 -4.41 -4.66 -8.13
C VAL A 76 -4.37 -5.35 -9.47
N ASN A 77 -3.18 -5.82 -9.86
CA ASN A 77 -3.03 -6.69 -11.02
C ASN A 77 -2.78 -8.09 -10.46
N LYS A 78 -3.83 -8.90 -10.43
CA LYS A 78 -3.79 -10.23 -9.84
C LYS A 78 -2.82 -11.16 -10.57
N ASP A 79 -2.78 -11.07 -11.88
CA ASP A 79 -1.96 -11.99 -12.68
C ASP A 79 -0.47 -11.82 -12.41
N ASN A 80 -0.04 -10.58 -12.25
CA ASN A 80 1.36 -10.26 -11.98
C ASN A 80 1.65 -10.06 -10.49
N LYS A 81 0.62 -10.05 -9.66
CA LYS A 81 0.72 -9.81 -8.23
C LYS A 81 1.39 -8.48 -7.92
N HIS A 82 0.84 -7.44 -8.53
CA HIS A 82 1.26 -6.06 -8.29
C HIS A 82 0.10 -5.30 -7.67
N VAL A 83 0.39 -4.44 -6.71
CA VAL A 83 -0.59 -3.52 -6.14
C VAL A 83 -0.06 -2.11 -6.31
N PHE A 84 -0.96 -1.19 -6.69
CA PHE A 84 -0.60 0.19 -6.97
C PHE A 84 -1.42 1.13 -6.11
N LEU A 85 -0.78 2.19 -5.64
CA LEU A 85 -1.47 3.34 -5.06
C LEU A 85 -1.28 4.48 -6.03
N LYS A 86 -2.39 5.10 -6.41
CA LYS A 86 -2.37 6.21 -7.37
C LYS A 86 -2.79 7.48 -6.66
N LEU A 87 -1.94 8.50 -6.77
CA LEU A 87 -2.24 9.84 -6.26
C LEU A 87 -2.27 10.78 -7.46
N ILE A 88 -3.36 11.49 -7.62
CA ILE A 88 -3.50 12.44 -8.73
C ILE A 88 -3.49 13.86 -8.19
N ASP A 89 -3.03 14.79 -9.03
CA ASP A 89 -3.02 16.21 -8.70
C ASP A 89 -2.40 16.44 -7.31
N THR A 90 -1.19 15.94 -7.12
CA THR A 90 -0.56 15.94 -5.80
C THR A 90 -0.33 17.34 -5.26
N GLU A 91 -0.43 17.45 -3.94
CA GLU A 91 -0.16 18.66 -3.19
C GLU A 91 1.05 18.45 -2.30
N VAL A 92 1.70 19.53 -1.93
CA VAL A 92 2.87 19.46 -1.06
C VAL A 92 2.53 18.75 0.25
N THR A 93 1.30 18.89 0.72
CA THR A 93 0.85 18.22 1.94
C THR A 93 0.67 16.72 1.79
N ASP A 94 0.84 16.17 0.58
CA ASP A 94 0.84 14.71 0.39
C ASP A 94 2.20 14.10 0.71
N ALA A 95 3.21 14.91 0.97
CA ALA A 95 4.54 14.42 1.31
C ALA A 95 4.47 13.59 2.60
N ALA A 96 4.86 12.33 2.52
CA ALA A 96 4.72 11.40 3.63
C ALA A 96 5.41 10.09 3.27
N VAL A 97 5.40 9.17 4.21
CA VAL A 97 5.80 7.78 3.95
C VAL A 97 4.54 6.98 3.71
N TYR A 98 4.51 6.21 2.64
CA TYR A 98 3.38 5.37 2.27
C TYR A 98 3.78 3.91 2.40
N TYR A 99 2.94 3.12 3.04
CA TYR A 99 3.21 1.71 3.30
C TYR A 99 2.19 0.84 2.58
N CYS A 100 2.66 -0.21 1.96
CA CYS A 100 1.79 -1.27 1.46
C CYS A 100 1.84 -2.43 2.44
N ALA A 101 0.74 -3.17 2.50
CA ALA A 101 0.62 -4.31 3.41
C ALA A 101 -0.30 -5.34 2.79
N LEU A 102 -0.19 -6.56 3.25
CA LEU A 102 -1.11 -7.62 2.85
C LEU A 102 -1.65 -8.35 4.06
N SER A 103 -2.86 -8.88 3.90
CA SER A 103 -3.42 -9.83 4.84
C SER A 103 -3.44 -11.17 4.11
N PRO A 104 -2.74 -12.18 4.63
CA PRO A 104 -2.71 -13.47 3.97
C PRO A 104 -4.04 -14.20 4.11
N THR A 105 -4.34 -15.07 3.14
CA THR A 105 -5.48 -15.95 3.26
C THR A 105 -5.19 -16.96 4.34
N VAL A 106 -6.12 -17.11 5.29
CA VAL A 106 -5.97 -18.05 6.39
C VAL A 106 -6.59 -19.38 5.98
N THR A 107 -5.74 -20.38 5.83
CA THR A 107 -6.20 -21.74 5.52
C THR A 107 -5.97 -22.68 6.68
N GLU A 108 -5.32 -22.21 7.74
CA GLU A 108 -4.96 -23.02 8.89
C GLU A 108 -5.64 -22.53 10.15
N THR A 109 -5.59 -23.35 11.18
CA THR A 109 -6.27 -23.07 12.44
C THR A 109 -5.36 -22.39 13.46
N HIS A 110 -4.50 -21.50 13.00
CA HIS A 110 -3.58 -20.78 13.88
C HIS A 110 -3.85 -19.27 13.83
N PRO A 111 -4.88 -18.81 14.52
CA PRO A 111 -5.25 -17.38 14.46
C PRO A 111 -4.14 -16.44 14.90
N ALA A 112 -3.24 -16.92 15.77
CA ALA A 112 -2.12 -16.11 16.23
C ALA A 112 -1.18 -15.71 15.11
N LEU A 113 -1.19 -16.42 14.00
CA LEU A 113 -0.36 -16.12 12.83
C LEU A 113 -1.08 -15.26 11.82
N TYR A 114 -2.31 -14.93 12.09
CA TYR A 114 -3.15 -14.17 11.19
C TYR A 114 -2.95 -12.70 11.42
N LYS A 115 -2.07 -12.09 10.68
CA LYS A 115 -1.77 -10.68 10.79
C LYS A 115 -1.46 -10.04 9.46
N ASN A 116 -1.54 -8.73 9.45
CA ASN A 116 -1.13 -7.94 8.31
C ASN A 116 0.39 -7.85 8.29
N TYR A 117 0.96 -7.90 7.11
CA TYR A 117 2.39 -7.74 6.94
C TYR A 117 2.66 -6.38 6.32
N LEU A 118 3.22 -5.52 7.15
CA LEU A 118 3.56 -4.17 6.77
C LEU A 118 5.02 -4.17 6.30
N THR A 119 5.27 -3.66 5.14
CA THR A 119 6.62 -3.63 4.62
C THR A 119 7.13 -2.20 4.51
N MET A 120 8.31 -2.07 3.94
CA MET A 120 8.90 -0.77 3.70
C MET A 120 8.07 0.01 2.72
N LYS A 121 8.30 1.09 2.59
CA LYS A 121 7.70 2.34 2.39
C LYS A 121 8.17 3.02 1.12
N HIS A 122 7.23 3.73 0.54
CA HIS A 122 7.51 4.71 -0.47
C HIS A 122 7.55 6.06 0.21
N LYS A 123 8.67 6.75 0.12
CA LYS A 123 8.79 8.08 0.69
C LYS A 123 8.52 9.09 -0.41
N LEU A 124 7.45 9.84 -0.26
CA LEU A 124 7.04 10.84 -1.23
C LEU A 124 7.57 12.19 -0.81
N LEU A 125 8.44 12.76 -1.63
CA LEU A 125 9.03 14.07 -1.37
C LEU A 125 8.70 15.01 -2.52
N PHE A 126 8.49 16.26 -2.18
CA PHE A 126 8.18 17.28 -3.18
C PHE A 126 9.42 18.15 -3.42
N THR A 127 9.71 18.35 -4.69
CA THR A 127 10.79 19.25 -5.12
C THR A 127 10.20 20.48 -5.77
N ASN A 128 10.89 21.57 -5.61
CA ASN A 128 10.47 22.84 -6.21
C ASN A 128 10.92 22.97 -7.65
#